data_45c0bf6d73ded40fb2e9ed7df3d769ce
#
_entry.id   45c0bf6d73ded40fb2e9ed7df3d769ce
#
_cell.length_a   1.000
_cell.length_b   1.000
_cell.length_c   1.000
_cell.angle_alpha   90.00
_cell.angle_beta   90.00
_cell.angle_gamma   90.00
#
_symmetry.space_group_name_H-M   'P 1'
#
loop_
_entity.id
_entity.type
_entity.pdbx_description
1 polymer ?
#
loop_
_entity_poly.entity_id
_entity_poly.type
_entity_poly.pdbx_seq_one_letter_code
_entity_poly.pdbx_strand_id
1 'polypeptide(L)'
;DHAMPAGNEGAGVVIAAGDEPAAQALVGKTVGVLGGAMYGEYRTLHYSQCLPMHDGVTPKESASCFVNPLTALGMVETMRMEGFSALIHTAAASNLGQMLQKICIADDVKLVNIVRKEEQATLLRNIGADFVCNMSDANFVGDLTEAIVQTGAYLAFDATGGGELANQILIAMEAAANKTASEYSRYGSDQDKQVYIYGGLERRATTLTRSYGMQWGVGGWLLTPFLKKIGQDKADQLRARVADEIKTTFASGYANEISLEGALDVDTLKTYARQATGEKYLINPSI
;
A
#
# COMPACT_ATOMS: atom_id res chain seq x y z
N ASP A 1 -1.09 -19.59 -21.01
CA ASP A 1 -1.33 -19.76 -19.56
C ASP A 1 -0.02 -20.23 -18.93
N HIS A 2 0.59 -19.41 -18.07
CA HIS A 2 1.75 -19.79 -17.31
C HIS A 2 1.31 -20.13 -15.88
N ALA A 3 1.67 -21.33 -15.41
CA ALA A 3 1.52 -21.69 -14.00
C ALA A 3 2.45 -20.81 -13.17
N MET A 4 1.88 -20.05 -12.24
CA MET A 4 2.67 -19.24 -11.31
C MET A 4 2.64 -19.88 -9.91
N PRO A 5 3.79 -19.92 -9.21
CA PRO A 5 3.83 -20.40 -7.83
C PRO A 5 2.95 -19.54 -6.94
N ALA A 6 2.07 -20.16 -6.16
CA ALA A 6 1.13 -19.45 -5.29
C ALA A 6 1.83 -18.84 -4.05
N GLY A 7 1.28 -17.72 -3.57
CA GLY A 7 1.78 -16.99 -2.40
C GLY A 7 2.95 -16.06 -2.72
N ASN A 8 2.73 -14.74 -2.64
CA ASN A 8 3.75 -13.73 -2.98
C ASN A 8 4.72 -13.45 -1.83
N GLU A 9 4.25 -13.50 -0.61
CA GLU A 9 4.99 -13.23 0.62
C GLU A 9 4.56 -14.20 1.73
N GLY A 10 5.40 -14.38 2.72
CA GLY A 10 5.15 -15.24 3.86
C GLY A 10 6.21 -15.08 4.93
N ALA A 11 6.12 -15.88 5.98
CA ALA A 11 7.10 -15.92 7.05
C ALA A 11 7.22 -17.33 7.62
N GLY A 12 8.36 -17.62 8.21
CA GLY A 12 8.61 -18.91 8.85
C GLY A 12 9.81 -18.85 9.80
N VAL A 13 10.05 -19.95 10.51
CA VAL A 13 11.23 -20.10 11.35
C VAL A 13 12.33 -20.80 10.55
N VAL A 14 13.55 -20.27 10.58
CA VAL A 14 14.69 -20.92 9.93
C VAL A 14 15.09 -22.15 10.74
N ILE A 15 14.93 -23.35 10.15
CA ILE A 15 15.21 -24.62 10.84
C ILE A 15 16.59 -25.18 10.52
N ALA A 16 17.18 -24.80 9.38
CA ALA A 16 18.51 -25.21 8.96
C ALA A 16 19.13 -24.16 8.03
N ALA A 17 20.45 -24.10 7.97
CA ALA A 17 21.19 -23.23 7.06
C ALA A 17 22.46 -23.94 6.56
N GLY A 18 22.97 -23.51 5.40
CA GLY A 18 24.30 -23.89 4.91
C GLY A 18 25.43 -23.24 5.73
N ASP A 19 26.66 -23.45 5.29
CA ASP A 19 27.87 -23.09 6.08
C ASP A 19 28.17 -21.58 6.13
N GLU A 20 27.46 -20.77 5.34
CA GLU A 20 27.66 -19.31 5.32
C GLU A 20 27.30 -18.70 6.71
N PRO A 21 28.24 -17.96 7.37
CA PRO A 21 27.98 -17.40 8.71
C PRO A 21 26.72 -16.54 8.79
N ALA A 22 26.40 -15.76 7.76
CA ALA A 22 25.21 -14.94 7.71
C ALA A 22 23.92 -15.78 7.63
N ALA A 23 23.94 -16.94 6.99
CA ALA A 23 22.82 -17.88 6.99
C ALA A 23 22.68 -18.60 8.33
N GLN A 24 23.79 -19.04 8.93
CA GLN A 24 23.82 -19.68 10.25
C GLN A 24 23.26 -18.77 11.36
N ALA A 25 23.53 -17.46 11.28
CA ALA A 25 23.00 -16.47 12.23
C ALA A 25 21.47 -16.33 12.20
N LEU A 26 20.79 -16.88 11.19
CA LEU A 26 19.32 -16.87 11.07
C LEU A 26 18.66 -18.12 11.68
N VAL A 27 19.40 -19.18 11.98
CA VAL A 27 18.81 -20.43 12.52
C VAL A 27 18.07 -20.14 13.83
N GLY A 28 16.84 -20.61 13.93
CA GLY A 28 15.92 -20.38 15.04
C GLY A 28 15.18 -19.04 15.02
N LYS A 29 15.52 -18.12 14.10
CA LYS A 29 14.84 -16.83 13.99
C LYS A 29 13.60 -16.93 13.09
N THR A 30 12.59 -16.11 13.43
CA THR A 30 11.49 -15.82 12.49
C THR A 30 12.01 -14.88 11.41
N VAL A 31 11.74 -15.23 10.15
CA VAL A 31 12.09 -14.40 8.99
C VAL A 31 10.87 -14.19 8.10
N GLY A 32 10.71 -12.96 7.61
CA GLY A 32 9.80 -12.66 6.52
C GLY A 32 10.47 -12.92 5.17
N VAL A 33 9.68 -13.28 4.18
CA VAL A 33 10.16 -13.68 2.85
C VAL A 33 9.26 -13.14 1.75
N LEU A 34 9.86 -12.66 0.66
CA LEU A 34 9.18 -12.25 -0.58
C LEU A 34 9.67 -13.12 -1.75
N GLY A 35 8.83 -13.37 -2.74
CA GLY A 35 9.28 -13.92 -4.02
C GLY A 35 8.52 -15.14 -4.54
N GLY A 36 7.25 -15.29 -4.14
CA GLY A 36 6.36 -16.36 -4.64
C GLY A 36 6.60 -17.72 -3.97
N ALA A 37 5.78 -18.71 -4.31
CA ALA A 37 5.83 -20.09 -3.80
C ALA A 37 5.79 -20.21 -2.27
N MET A 38 4.97 -19.35 -1.61
CA MET A 38 4.83 -19.38 -0.14
C MET A 38 3.78 -20.37 0.36
N TYR A 39 2.99 -20.97 -0.54
CA TYR A 39 2.05 -22.03 -0.18
C TYR A 39 2.81 -23.35 -0.09
N GLY A 40 3.53 -23.56 1.00
CA GLY A 40 4.33 -24.74 1.24
C GLY A 40 4.86 -24.78 2.67
N GLU A 41 5.04 -25.99 3.20
CA GLU A 41 5.52 -26.23 4.58
C GLU A 41 6.99 -25.80 4.75
N TYR A 42 7.80 -26.02 3.72
CA TYR A 42 9.24 -25.75 3.73
C TYR A 42 9.68 -25.03 2.47
N ARG A 43 10.66 -24.18 2.63
CA ARG A 43 11.28 -23.48 1.50
C ARG A 43 12.76 -23.25 1.72
N THR A 44 13.57 -23.51 0.69
CA THR A 44 14.99 -23.16 0.68
C THR A 44 15.17 -21.81 -0.04
N LEU A 45 15.88 -20.89 0.59
CA LEU A 45 16.10 -19.53 0.12
C LEU A 45 17.54 -19.10 0.39
N HIS A 46 18.03 -18.14 -0.37
CA HIS A 46 19.26 -17.45 -0.02
C HIS A 46 19.02 -16.50 1.18
N TYR A 47 19.94 -16.43 2.14
CA TYR A 47 19.79 -15.65 3.37
C TYR A 47 19.47 -14.17 3.12
N SER A 48 20.01 -13.58 2.02
CA SER A 48 19.73 -12.19 1.67
C SER A 48 18.26 -11.89 1.27
N GLN A 49 17.46 -12.93 1.04
CA GLN A 49 16.03 -12.81 0.76
C GLN A 49 15.19 -12.81 2.04
N CYS A 50 15.82 -13.10 3.17
CA CYS A 50 15.16 -13.21 4.47
C CYS A 50 15.23 -11.87 5.20
N LEU A 51 14.10 -11.39 5.69
CA LEU A 51 14.03 -10.26 6.63
C LEU A 51 13.93 -10.82 8.05
N PRO A 52 15.00 -10.78 8.84
CA PRO A 52 14.94 -11.28 10.21
C PRO A 52 14.04 -10.37 11.07
N MET A 53 13.21 -10.99 11.88
CA MET A 53 12.37 -10.31 12.86
C MET A 53 13.05 -10.26 14.22
N HIS A 54 12.61 -9.34 15.08
CA HIS A 54 13.04 -9.29 16.47
C HIS A 54 12.54 -10.51 17.27
N ASP A 55 13.23 -10.81 18.37
CA ASP A 55 12.86 -11.91 19.25
C ASP A 55 11.40 -11.76 19.74
N GLY A 56 10.67 -12.86 19.77
CA GLY A 56 9.27 -12.91 20.18
C GLY A 56 8.27 -12.45 19.13
N VAL A 57 8.71 -12.20 17.88
CA VAL A 57 7.82 -12.02 16.73
C VAL A 57 7.54 -13.36 16.08
N THR A 58 6.26 -13.68 15.90
CA THR A 58 5.80 -14.95 15.33
C THR A 58 5.74 -14.91 13.80
N PRO A 59 5.80 -16.07 13.10
CA PRO A 59 5.54 -16.14 11.66
C PRO A 59 4.18 -15.55 11.27
N LYS A 60 3.14 -15.76 12.07
CA LYS A 60 1.81 -15.19 11.83
C LYS A 60 1.82 -13.66 11.80
N GLU A 61 2.50 -13.01 12.74
CA GLU A 61 2.65 -11.55 12.78
C GLU A 61 3.43 -11.02 11.57
N SER A 62 4.36 -11.82 11.03
CA SER A 62 5.28 -11.44 9.97
C SER A 62 4.82 -11.85 8.55
N ALA A 63 3.78 -12.66 8.43
CA ALA A 63 3.38 -13.26 7.15
C ALA A 63 3.05 -12.24 6.04
N SER A 64 2.82 -10.96 6.39
CA SER A 64 2.53 -9.86 5.46
C SER A 64 3.50 -8.69 5.62
N CYS A 65 4.77 -8.94 5.93
CA CYS A 65 5.74 -7.90 6.26
C CYS A 65 6.41 -7.20 5.05
N PHE A 66 6.18 -7.68 3.82
CA PHE A 66 6.87 -7.13 2.66
C PHE A 66 5.99 -6.23 1.78
N VAL A 67 4.93 -6.80 1.19
CA VAL A 67 4.22 -6.11 0.10
C VAL A 67 3.54 -4.84 0.58
N ASN A 68 2.62 -4.95 1.53
CA ASN A 68 1.87 -3.79 2.01
C ASN A 68 2.74 -2.79 2.78
N PRO A 69 3.58 -3.21 3.75
CA PRO A 69 4.44 -2.28 4.49
C PRO A 69 5.39 -1.49 3.60
N LEU A 70 6.14 -2.17 2.73
CA LEU A 70 7.12 -1.51 1.87
C LEU A 70 6.46 -0.69 0.77
N THR A 71 5.25 -1.05 0.31
CA THR A 71 4.47 -0.23 -0.62
C THR A 71 4.03 1.07 0.07
N ALA A 72 3.50 1.00 1.28
CA ALA A 72 3.08 2.19 2.03
C ALA A 72 4.27 3.13 2.34
N LEU A 73 5.39 2.58 2.81
CA LEU A 73 6.63 3.34 2.99
C LEU A 73 7.15 3.92 1.67
N GLY A 74 7.08 3.14 0.59
CA GLY A 74 7.49 3.57 -0.74
C GLY A 74 6.67 4.74 -1.28
N MET A 75 5.39 4.83 -0.97
CA MET A 75 4.54 5.98 -1.31
C MET A 75 5.04 7.26 -0.63
N VAL A 76 5.36 7.21 0.66
CA VAL A 76 5.89 8.34 1.41
C VAL A 76 7.29 8.74 0.91
N GLU A 77 8.16 7.78 0.64
CA GLU A 77 9.47 8.07 0.07
C GLU A 77 9.38 8.63 -1.36
N THR A 78 8.46 8.15 -2.20
CA THR A 78 8.20 8.74 -3.53
C THR A 78 7.77 10.20 -3.40
N MET A 79 6.85 10.49 -2.47
CA MET A 79 6.42 11.86 -2.16
C MET A 79 7.62 12.76 -1.86
N ARG A 80 8.51 12.32 -0.96
CA ARG A 80 9.71 13.08 -0.56
C ARG A 80 10.69 13.29 -1.72
N MET A 81 10.92 12.23 -2.51
CA MET A 81 11.85 12.26 -3.65
C MET A 81 11.37 13.19 -4.77
N GLU A 82 10.06 13.33 -4.94
CA GLU A 82 9.45 14.13 -6.00
C GLU A 82 9.06 15.53 -5.51
N GLY A 83 9.37 15.87 -4.26
CA GLY A 83 9.19 17.22 -3.71
C GLY A 83 7.77 17.55 -3.30
N PHE A 84 6.89 16.58 -3.19
CA PHE A 84 5.55 16.76 -2.63
C PHE A 84 5.58 16.68 -1.09
N SER A 85 4.59 17.30 -0.44
CA SER A 85 4.52 17.41 1.03
C SER A 85 3.35 16.65 1.64
N ALA A 86 2.39 16.18 0.84
CA ALA A 86 1.19 15.49 1.27
C ALA A 86 0.72 14.48 0.21
N LEU A 87 -0.14 13.55 0.61
CA LEU A 87 -0.58 12.44 -0.21
C LEU A 87 -2.11 12.35 -0.31
N ILE A 88 -2.58 11.80 -1.43
CA ILE A 88 -3.95 11.26 -1.57
C ILE A 88 -3.82 9.75 -1.78
N HIS A 89 -4.67 8.96 -1.12
CA HIS A 89 -4.68 7.52 -1.28
C HIS A 89 -6.10 6.99 -1.47
N THR A 90 -6.31 6.15 -2.49
CA THR A 90 -7.60 5.47 -2.75
C THR A 90 -7.63 4.08 -2.12
N ALA A 91 -8.81 3.49 -1.99
CA ALA A 91 -9.02 2.25 -1.25
C ALA A 91 -8.41 2.31 0.18
N ALA A 92 -8.51 3.48 0.81
CA ALA A 92 -7.75 3.85 2.00
C ALA A 92 -8.05 3.00 3.24
N ALA A 93 -9.21 2.35 3.31
CA ALA A 93 -9.54 1.43 4.40
C ALA A 93 -8.93 0.02 4.24
N SER A 94 -8.20 -0.26 3.16
CA SER A 94 -7.47 -1.51 2.98
C SER A 94 -6.37 -1.67 4.03
N ASN A 95 -5.84 -2.89 4.18
CA ASN A 95 -4.72 -3.14 5.11
C ASN A 95 -3.52 -2.22 4.81
N LEU A 96 -3.18 -2.02 3.54
CA LEU A 96 -2.14 -1.10 3.10
C LEU A 96 -2.49 0.35 3.47
N GLY A 97 -3.73 0.80 3.20
CA GLY A 97 -4.15 2.16 3.49
C GLY A 97 -4.14 2.49 4.98
N GLN A 98 -4.52 1.54 5.84
CA GLN A 98 -4.42 1.71 7.29
C GLN A 98 -2.95 1.81 7.75
N MET A 99 -2.04 1.04 7.16
CA MET A 99 -0.59 1.18 7.41
C MET A 99 -0.09 2.56 6.95
N LEU A 100 -0.46 3.00 5.74
CA LEU A 100 -0.09 4.32 5.23
C LEU A 100 -0.59 5.44 6.13
N GLN A 101 -1.83 5.36 6.64
CA GLN A 101 -2.37 6.34 7.58
C GLN A 101 -1.51 6.42 8.87
N LYS A 102 -1.14 5.27 9.44
CA LYS A 102 -0.29 5.24 10.65
C LYS A 102 1.11 5.79 10.38
N ILE A 103 1.72 5.46 9.23
CA ILE A 103 3.02 6.01 8.81
C ILE A 103 2.91 7.53 8.69
N CYS A 104 1.88 8.05 8.03
CA CYS A 104 1.70 9.48 7.82
C CYS A 104 1.52 10.23 9.14
N ILE A 105 0.80 9.67 10.12
CA ILE A 105 0.72 10.23 11.47
C ILE A 105 2.11 10.25 12.13
N ALA A 106 2.85 9.15 12.10
CA ALA A 106 4.16 9.05 12.75
C ALA A 106 5.21 9.97 12.10
N ASP A 107 5.10 10.20 10.81
CA ASP A 107 6.06 10.98 10.01
C ASP A 107 5.61 12.45 9.78
N ASP A 108 4.52 12.89 10.41
CA ASP A 108 3.89 14.22 10.25
C ASP A 108 3.59 14.57 8.77
N VAL A 109 3.08 13.60 8.01
CA VAL A 109 2.65 13.75 6.62
C VAL A 109 1.14 13.85 6.55
N LYS A 110 0.61 14.89 5.92
CA LYS A 110 -0.84 15.01 5.69
C LYS A 110 -1.29 13.98 4.63
N LEU A 111 -2.37 13.26 4.92
CA LEU A 111 -2.93 12.24 4.03
C LEU A 111 -4.43 12.45 3.83
N VAL A 112 -4.85 12.57 2.58
CA VAL A 112 -6.26 12.56 2.19
C VAL A 112 -6.66 11.14 1.79
N ASN A 113 -7.60 10.56 2.51
CA ASN A 113 -8.06 9.20 2.33
C ASN A 113 -9.34 9.16 1.51
N ILE A 114 -9.38 8.37 0.44
CA ILE A 114 -10.59 8.17 -0.38
C ILE A 114 -11.15 6.77 -0.11
N VAL A 115 -12.42 6.72 0.26
CA VAL A 115 -13.19 5.50 0.56
C VAL A 115 -14.50 5.44 -0.23
N ARG A 116 -15.21 4.30 -0.17
CA ARG A 116 -16.50 4.10 -0.86
C ARG A 116 -17.70 4.02 0.06
N LYS A 117 -17.48 3.87 1.37
CA LYS A 117 -18.55 3.60 2.35
C LYS A 117 -18.25 4.33 3.65
N GLU A 118 -19.30 4.72 4.37
CA GLU A 118 -19.14 5.43 5.63
C GLU A 118 -18.51 4.56 6.74
N GLU A 119 -18.74 3.25 6.73
CA GLU A 119 -18.06 2.35 7.68
C GLU A 119 -16.54 2.37 7.50
N GLN A 120 -16.08 2.53 6.26
CA GLN A 120 -14.65 2.67 5.94
C GLN A 120 -14.10 4.03 6.41
N ALA A 121 -14.89 5.09 6.27
CA ALA A 121 -14.52 6.41 6.77
C ALA A 121 -14.42 6.41 8.29
N THR A 122 -15.40 5.81 8.97
CA THR A 122 -15.39 5.66 10.43
C THR A 122 -14.16 4.87 10.91
N LEU A 123 -13.80 3.76 10.23
CA LEU A 123 -12.61 3.00 10.54
C LEU A 123 -11.34 3.85 10.48
N LEU A 124 -11.19 4.67 9.44
CA LEU A 124 -10.02 5.54 9.28
C LEU A 124 -9.97 6.67 10.30
N ARG A 125 -11.11 7.30 10.60
CA ARG A 125 -11.20 8.32 11.66
C ARG A 125 -10.81 7.74 13.03
N ASN A 126 -11.20 6.50 13.32
CA ASN A 126 -10.84 5.81 14.57
C ASN A 126 -9.33 5.55 14.72
N ILE A 127 -8.58 5.49 13.62
CA ILE A 127 -7.12 5.40 13.64
C ILE A 127 -6.43 6.75 13.42
N GLY A 128 -7.16 7.86 13.53
CA GLY A 128 -6.62 9.22 13.53
C GLY A 128 -6.52 9.87 12.15
N ALA A 129 -7.36 9.49 11.18
CA ALA A 129 -7.42 10.19 9.90
C ALA A 129 -8.24 11.48 10.00
N ASP A 130 -7.62 12.63 9.71
CA ASP A 130 -8.28 13.94 9.68
C ASP A 130 -9.04 14.17 8.37
N PHE A 131 -8.52 13.70 7.24
CA PHE A 131 -9.09 13.94 5.91
C PHE A 131 -9.57 12.63 5.30
N VAL A 132 -10.89 12.45 5.24
CA VAL A 132 -11.52 11.26 4.65
C VAL A 132 -12.67 11.71 3.74
N CYS A 133 -12.57 11.40 2.45
CA CYS A 133 -13.56 11.70 1.43
C CYS A 133 -14.24 10.40 0.95
N ASN A 134 -15.57 10.36 1.00
CA ASN A 134 -16.33 9.23 0.49
C ASN A 134 -16.72 9.46 -0.97
N MET A 135 -16.16 8.67 -1.89
CA MET A 135 -16.41 8.82 -3.33
C MET A 135 -17.84 8.51 -3.77
N SER A 136 -18.67 7.98 -2.88
CA SER A 136 -20.10 7.75 -3.13
C SER A 136 -20.97 8.97 -2.80
N ASP A 137 -20.42 9.99 -2.18
CA ASP A 137 -21.16 11.20 -1.81
C ASP A 137 -21.35 12.12 -3.03
N ALA A 138 -22.50 12.77 -3.10
CA ALA A 138 -22.86 13.63 -4.24
C ALA A 138 -21.87 14.80 -4.42
N ASN A 139 -21.25 15.29 -3.35
CA ASN A 139 -20.29 16.39 -3.38
C ASN A 139 -18.82 15.93 -3.31
N PHE A 140 -18.52 14.67 -3.61
CA PHE A 140 -17.19 14.07 -3.47
C PHE A 140 -16.04 14.94 -4.02
N VAL A 141 -16.17 15.45 -5.25
CA VAL A 141 -15.11 16.28 -5.88
C VAL A 141 -14.95 17.60 -5.13
N GLY A 142 -16.03 18.18 -4.62
CA GLY A 142 -15.99 19.40 -3.79
C GLY A 142 -15.26 19.14 -2.47
N ASP A 143 -15.62 18.08 -1.76
CA ASP A 143 -15.01 17.71 -0.48
C ASP A 143 -13.53 17.36 -0.63
N LEU A 144 -13.18 16.64 -1.72
CA LEU A 144 -11.80 16.35 -2.06
C LEU A 144 -11.00 17.63 -2.37
N THR A 145 -11.61 18.59 -3.09
CA THR A 145 -10.99 19.89 -3.37
C THR A 145 -10.64 20.63 -2.08
N GLU A 146 -11.58 20.71 -1.12
CA GLU A 146 -11.34 21.36 0.16
C GLU A 146 -10.27 20.65 0.99
N ALA A 147 -10.25 19.32 0.99
CA ALA A 147 -9.20 18.56 1.65
C ALA A 147 -7.83 18.84 1.03
N ILE A 148 -7.74 18.96 -0.29
CA ILE A 148 -6.49 19.30 -0.98
C ILE A 148 -6.04 20.74 -0.66
N VAL A 149 -6.96 21.71 -0.60
CA VAL A 149 -6.64 23.08 -0.20
C VAL A 149 -6.01 23.12 1.20
N GLN A 150 -6.53 22.31 2.14
CA GLN A 150 -6.02 22.28 3.53
C GLN A 150 -4.71 21.51 3.69
N THR A 151 -4.44 20.55 2.80
CA THR A 151 -3.28 19.64 2.93
C THR A 151 -2.14 19.96 1.99
N GLY A 152 -2.42 20.57 0.83
CA GLY A 152 -1.47 20.69 -0.27
C GLY A 152 -1.17 19.35 -0.95
N ALA A 153 -2.10 18.40 -0.96
CA ALA A 153 -1.89 17.07 -1.51
C ALA A 153 -2.07 17.05 -3.03
N TYR A 154 -0.97 17.13 -3.76
CA TYR A 154 -0.92 17.08 -5.24
C TYR A 154 -0.28 15.80 -5.79
N LEU A 155 -0.02 14.81 -4.93
CA LEU A 155 0.40 13.45 -5.30
C LEU A 155 -0.62 12.44 -4.81
N ALA A 156 -1.11 11.60 -5.73
CA ALA A 156 -2.07 10.54 -5.41
C ALA A 156 -1.55 9.16 -5.76
N PHE A 157 -1.89 8.17 -4.93
CA PHE A 157 -1.70 6.75 -5.22
C PHE A 157 -3.07 6.07 -5.35
N ASP A 158 -3.36 5.58 -6.57
CA ASP A 158 -4.65 5.00 -6.92
C ASP A 158 -4.57 3.47 -7.05
N ALA A 159 -5.24 2.77 -6.12
CA ALA A 159 -5.43 1.33 -6.17
C ALA A 159 -6.54 0.90 -7.12
N THR A 160 -7.41 1.82 -7.52
CA THR A 160 -8.58 1.55 -8.35
C THR A 160 -8.17 1.36 -9.81
N GLY A 161 -7.40 2.30 -10.34
CA GLY A 161 -6.78 2.27 -11.67
C GLY A 161 -7.73 2.60 -12.81
N GLY A 162 -8.86 1.92 -12.94
CA GLY A 162 -9.83 2.15 -14.00
C GLY A 162 -10.96 3.12 -13.65
N GLY A 163 -11.83 3.39 -14.62
CA GLY A 163 -12.94 4.32 -14.46
C GLY A 163 -12.51 5.78 -14.45
N GLU A 164 -13.18 6.60 -13.64
CA GLU A 164 -13.02 8.05 -13.64
C GLU A 164 -12.31 8.61 -12.38
N LEU A 165 -11.90 7.76 -11.44
CA LEU A 165 -11.41 8.24 -10.15
C LEU A 165 -10.12 9.06 -10.29
N ALA A 166 -9.16 8.61 -11.09
CA ALA A 166 -7.93 9.38 -11.38
C ALA A 166 -8.24 10.74 -12.00
N ASN A 167 -9.24 10.82 -12.90
CA ASN A 167 -9.72 12.05 -13.49
C ASN A 167 -10.34 12.99 -12.45
N GLN A 168 -11.18 12.45 -11.56
CA GLN A 168 -11.82 13.25 -10.48
C GLN A 168 -10.78 13.80 -9.51
N ILE A 169 -9.75 13.01 -9.19
CA ILE A 169 -8.63 13.44 -8.33
C ILE A 169 -7.88 14.61 -9.01
N LEU A 170 -7.53 14.50 -10.28
CA LEU A 170 -6.86 15.58 -11.02
C LEU A 170 -7.72 16.84 -11.16
N ILE A 171 -9.04 16.70 -11.36
CA ILE A 171 -9.98 17.83 -11.36
C ILE A 171 -9.98 18.53 -10.00
N ALA A 172 -10.03 17.77 -8.89
CA ALA A 172 -10.01 18.33 -7.56
C ALA A 172 -8.67 19.02 -7.23
N MET A 173 -7.54 18.44 -7.67
CA MET A 173 -6.21 19.06 -7.55
C MET A 173 -6.14 20.40 -8.30
N GLU A 174 -6.62 20.46 -9.54
CA GLU A 174 -6.64 21.71 -10.31
C GLU A 174 -7.58 22.75 -9.70
N ALA A 175 -8.76 22.33 -9.24
CA ALA A 175 -9.69 23.22 -8.56
C ALA A 175 -9.09 23.79 -7.28
N ALA A 176 -8.37 22.98 -6.49
CA ALA A 176 -7.67 23.42 -5.28
C ALA A 176 -6.54 24.41 -5.62
N ALA A 177 -5.73 24.11 -6.63
CA ALA A 177 -4.67 25.00 -7.08
C ALA A 177 -5.21 26.38 -7.53
N ASN A 178 -6.31 26.38 -8.30
CA ASN A 178 -6.96 27.62 -8.74
C ASN A 178 -7.59 28.41 -7.58
N LYS A 179 -8.10 27.75 -6.53
CA LYS A 179 -8.60 28.44 -5.32
C LYS A 179 -7.52 29.16 -4.53
N THR A 180 -6.29 28.66 -4.58
CA THR A 180 -5.15 29.20 -3.83
C THR A 180 -4.24 30.09 -4.70
N ALA A 181 -4.49 30.17 -6.01
CA ALA A 181 -3.72 30.97 -6.94
C ALA A 181 -3.90 32.48 -6.67
N SER A 182 -2.81 33.23 -6.73
CA SER A 182 -2.79 34.70 -6.62
C SER A 182 -3.19 35.41 -7.91
N GLU A 183 -3.02 34.74 -9.06
CA GLU A 183 -3.26 35.27 -10.39
C GLU A 183 -3.99 34.27 -11.29
N TYR A 184 -4.80 34.80 -12.22
CA TYR A 184 -5.47 33.98 -13.21
C TYR A 184 -4.51 33.56 -14.33
N SER A 185 -4.51 32.28 -14.68
CA SER A 185 -3.82 31.73 -15.85
C SER A 185 -4.82 31.10 -16.82
N ARG A 186 -4.77 31.52 -18.08
CA ARG A 186 -5.58 30.92 -19.16
C ARG A 186 -5.21 29.46 -19.48
N TYR A 187 -4.06 28.98 -19.02
CA TYR A 187 -3.56 27.63 -19.24
C TYR A 187 -3.78 26.71 -18.04
N GLY A 188 -4.47 27.20 -16.98
CA GLY A 188 -4.61 26.52 -15.71
C GLY A 188 -3.46 26.81 -14.76
N SER A 189 -3.43 26.08 -13.64
CA SER A 189 -2.37 26.23 -12.64
C SER A 189 -1.02 25.68 -13.12
N ASP A 190 0.07 26.20 -12.59
CA ASP A 190 1.44 25.70 -12.74
C ASP A 190 1.80 24.67 -11.64
N GLN A 191 0.86 24.36 -10.77
CA GLN A 191 1.02 23.34 -9.74
C GLN A 191 1.17 21.96 -10.39
N ASP A 192 2.25 21.26 -10.07
CA ASP A 192 2.46 19.88 -10.49
C ASP A 192 1.44 18.95 -9.81
N LYS A 193 0.77 18.10 -10.60
CA LYS A 193 -0.28 17.17 -10.16
C LYS A 193 0.04 15.79 -10.68
N GLN A 194 0.22 14.83 -9.77
CA GLN A 194 0.61 13.47 -10.14
C GLN A 194 -0.36 12.44 -9.56
N VAL A 195 -0.83 11.51 -10.40
CA VAL A 195 -1.54 10.30 -9.98
C VAL A 195 -0.74 9.07 -10.39
N TYR A 196 -0.38 8.25 -9.43
CA TYR A 196 0.24 6.95 -9.65
C TYR A 196 -0.77 5.83 -9.48
N ILE A 197 -1.04 5.09 -10.56
CA ILE A 197 -1.84 3.87 -10.53
C ILE A 197 -0.91 2.73 -10.08
N TYR A 198 -1.23 2.10 -8.95
CA TYR A 198 -0.46 0.97 -8.41
C TYR A 198 -1.29 -0.31 -8.23
N GLY A 199 -2.59 -0.24 -8.52
CA GLY A 199 -3.53 -1.36 -8.46
C GLY A 199 -4.51 -1.37 -9.61
N GLY A 200 -5.38 -2.37 -9.66
CA GLY A 200 -6.38 -2.55 -10.71
C GLY A 200 -7.67 -3.14 -10.16
N LEU A 201 -8.22 -2.54 -9.08
CA LEU A 201 -9.50 -2.97 -8.50
C LEU A 201 -10.67 -2.73 -9.45
N GLU A 202 -10.56 -1.74 -10.34
CA GLU A 202 -11.46 -1.49 -11.43
C GLU A 202 -10.76 -1.84 -12.75
N ARG A 203 -11.38 -2.71 -13.55
CA ARG A 203 -10.80 -3.23 -14.81
C ARG A 203 -11.22 -2.47 -16.07
N ARG A 204 -12.16 -1.53 -15.97
CA ARG A 204 -12.52 -0.64 -17.08
C ARG A 204 -11.36 0.26 -17.46
N ALA A 205 -11.39 0.84 -18.66
CA ALA A 205 -10.40 1.82 -19.09
C ALA A 205 -10.35 3.02 -18.14
N THR A 206 -9.16 3.59 -17.93
CA THR A 206 -8.98 4.85 -17.22
C THR A 206 -9.42 5.99 -18.12
N THR A 207 -10.41 6.76 -17.70
CA THR A 207 -10.95 7.90 -18.47
C THR A 207 -10.34 9.19 -17.98
N LEU A 208 -9.85 10.05 -18.90
CA LEU A 208 -9.27 11.35 -18.61
C LEU A 208 -9.91 12.43 -19.49
N THR A 209 -10.46 13.48 -18.87
CA THR A 209 -11.05 14.62 -19.60
C THR A 209 -10.03 15.70 -19.93
N ARG A 210 -8.87 15.70 -19.29
CA ARG A 210 -7.79 16.69 -19.43
C ARG A 210 -8.19 18.12 -19.04
N SER A 211 -9.16 18.25 -18.11
CA SER A 211 -9.69 19.54 -17.64
C SER A 211 -9.00 20.02 -16.36
N TYR A 212 -7.67 19.87 -16.28
CA TYR A 212 -6.88 20.13 -15.05
C TYR A 212 -5.56 20.85 -15.35
N GLY A 213 -5.62 21.85 -16.23
CA GLY A 213 -4.44 22.63 -16.63
C GLY A 213 -3.48 21.80 -17.49
N MET A 214 -2.21 22.23 -17.55
CA MET A 214 -1.20 21.61 -18.42
C MET A 214 -0.07 20.94 -17.64
N GLN A 215 -0.02 21.10 -16.31
CA GLN A 215 1.01 20.53 -15.43
C GLN A 215 0.44 19.35 -14.64
N TRP A 216 0.44 18.18 -15.25
CA TRP A 216 -0.10 16.95 -14.64
C TRP A 216 0.49 15.69 -15.26
N GLY A 217 0.45 14.59 -14.50
CA GLY A 217 0.83 13.25 -14.94
C GLY A 217 -0.07 12.15 -14.40
N VAL A 218 -0.21 11.08 -15.17
CA VAL A 218 -0.73 9.78 -14.72
C VAL A 218 0.28 8.73 -15.11
N GLY A 219 0.74 7.95 -14.15
CA GLY A 219 1.76 6.93 -14.37
C GLY A 219 1.48 5.65 -13.60
N GLY A 220 2.21 4.59 -13.94
CA GLY A 220 2.23 3.36 -13.14
C GLY A 220 3.26 3.45 -12.02
N TRP A 221 2.96 2.85 -10.87
CA TRP A 221 3.92 2.70 -9.77
C TRP A 221 3.93 1.25 -9.28
N LEU A 222 5.13 0.71 -9.06
CA LEU A 222 5.32 -0.67 -8.60
C LEU A 222 6.48 -0.74 -7.60
N LEU A 223 6.29 -1.47 -6.51
CA LEU A 223 7.27 -1.62 -5.43
C LEU A 223 8.65 -2.09 -5.90
N THR A 224 8.73 -3.11 -6.75
CA THR A 224 10.02 -3.68 -7.18
C THR A 224 10.90 -2.67 -7.95
N PRO A 225 10.41 -1.96 -8.98
CA PRO A 225 11.16 -0.88 -9.62
C PRO A 225 11.49 0.26 -8.66
N PHE A 226 10.59 0.60 -7.73
CA PHE A 226 10.84 1.62 -6.72
C PHE A 226 12.03 1.23 -5.83
N LEU A 227 12.04 0.01 -5.26
CA LEU A 227 13.15 -0.46 -4.42
C LEU A 227 14.50 -0.45 -5.15
N LYS A 228 14.51 -0.76 -6.47
CA LYS A 228 15.72 -0.63 -7.28
C LYS A 228 16.15 0.84 -7.43
N LYS A 229 15.21 1.76 -7.61
CA LYS A 229 15.47 3.20 -7.76
C LYS A 229 16.10 3.83 -6.51
N ILE A 230 15.65 3.45 -5.32
CA ILE A 230 16.16 4.00 -4.06
C ILE A 230 17.49 3.37 -3.61
N GLY A 231 17.90 2.25 -4.19
CA GLY A 231 19.11 1.52 -3.86
C GLY A 231 19.00 0.66 -2.59
N GLN A 232 20.01 -0.19 -2.39
CA GLN A 232 19.99 -1.23 -1.35
C GLN A 232 19.96 -0.63 0.06
N ASP A 233 20.80 0.35 0.34
CA ASP A 233 20.92 0.94 1.70
C ASP A 233 19.59 1.53 2.19
N LYS A 234 18.91 2.27 1.31
CA LYS A 234 17.59 2.84 1.64
C LYS A 234 16.52 1.76 1.76
N ALA A 235 16.54 0.76 0.88
CA ALA A 235 15.62 -0.38 0.96
C ALA A 235 15.79 -1.15 2.28
N ASP A 236 17.02 -1.32 2.76
CA ASP A 236 17.30 -1.99 4.03
C ASP A 236 16.85 -1.15 5.24
N GLN A 237 16.97 0.18 5.18
CA GLN A 237 16.38 1.06 6.20
C GLN A 237 14.85 0.89 6.28
N LEU A 238 14.15 0.83 5.12
CA LEU A 238 12.71 0.60 5.11
C LEU A 238 12.34 -0.78 5.68
N ARG A 239 13.11 -1.82 5.34
CA ARG A 239 12.93 -3.17 5.89
C ARG A 239 13.16 -3.23 7.40
N ALA A 240 14.19 -2.55 7.91
CA ALA A 240 14.44 -2.44 9.33
C ALA A 240 13.24 -1.80 10.05
N ARG A 241 12.73 -0.68 9.54
CA ARG A 241 11.51 -0.04 10.09
C ARG A 241 10.31 -1.00 10.10
N VAL A 242 10.15 -1.83 9.07
CA VAL A 242 9.08 -2.84 9.06
C VAL A 242 9.27 -3.84 10.19
N ALA A 243 10.48 -4.35 10.42
CA ALA A 243 10.76 -5.29 11.51
C ALA A 243 10.53 -4.66 12.88
N ASP A 244 10.94 -3.39 13.06
CA ASP A 244 10.78 -2.64 14.31
C ASP A 244 9.30 -2.39 14.66
N GLU A 245 8.48 -2.09 13.66
CA GLU A 245 7.08 -1.68 13.84
C GLU A 245 6.07 -2.78 13.44
N ILE A 246 6.51 -4.07 13.29
CA ILE A 246 5.65 -5.15 12.76
C ILE A 246 4.40 -5.41 13.62
N LYS A 247 4.47 -5.18 14.92
CA LYS A 247 3.36 -5.36 15.88
C LYS A 247 2.47 -4.13 16.06
N THR A 248 2.84 -3.00 15.45
CA THR A 248 2.15 -1.70 15.63
C THR A 248 1.67 -1.12 14.31
N THR A 249 2.53 -0.37 13.63
CA THR A 249 2.23 0.29 12.36
C THR A 249 1.89 -0.73 11.27
N PHE A 250 2.65 -1.82 11.19
CA PHE A 250 2.52 -2.85 10.17
C PHE A 250 1.76 -4.10 10.62
N ALA A 251 1.13 -4.07 11.80
CA ALA A 251 0.31 -5.18 12.26
C ALA A 251 -0.80 -5.50 11.25
N SER A 252 -0.88 -6.77 10.83
CA SER A 252 -1.92 -7.27 9.93
C SER A 252 -2.92 -8.13 10.69
N GLY A 253 -4.21 -7.84 10.52
CA GLY A 253 -5.29 -8.70 10.97
C GLY A 253 -5.66 -9.72 9.90
N TYR A 254 -6.02 -10.92 10.34
CA TYR A 254 -6.54 -12.00 9.49
C TYR A 254 -7.91 -12.41 9.97
N ALA A 255 -8.89 -12.48 9.03
CA ALA A 255 -10.23 -12.91 9.33
C ALA A 255 -10.28 -14.42 9.65
N ASN A 256 -9.48 -15.19 8.94
CA ASN A 256 -9.39 -16.64 9.11
C ASN A 256 -7.94 -17.12 8.92
N GLU A 257 -7.64 -18.24 9.57
CA GLU A 257 -6.43 -19.02 9.37
C GLU A 257 -6.84 -20.39 8.84
N ILE A 258 -6.27 -20.80 7.70
CA ILE A 258 -6.66 -22.01 6.96
C ILE A 258 -5.44 -22.84 6.57
N SER A 259 -5.61 -24.15 6.40
CA SER A 259 -4.59 -25.06 5.89
C SER A 259 -4.35 -24.88 4.40
N LEU A 260 -3.36 -25.61 3.85
CA LEU A 260 -3.14 -25.68 2.40
C LEU A 260 -4.33 -26.29 1.66
N GLU A 261 -4.95 -27.35 2.21
CA GLU A 261 -6.17 -27.94 1.65
C GLU A 261 -7.33 -26.96 1.71
N GLY A 262 -7.50 -26.26 2.83
CA GLY A 262 -8.52 -25.22 2.98
C GLY A 262 -8.40 -24.09 1.97
N ALA A 263 -7.18 -23.78 1.53
CA ALA A 263 -6.94 -22.76 0.48
C ALA A 263 -7.38 -23.22 -0.92
N LEU A 264 -7.55 -24.53 -1.14
CA LEU A 264 -8.05 -25.10 -2.39
C LEU A 264 -9.58 -25.27 -2.40
N ASP A 265 -10.25 -25.06 -1.28
CA ASP A 265 -11.72 -25.08 -1.23
C ASP A 265 -12.29 -23.94 -2.07
N VAL A 266 -13.26 -24.28 -2.94
CA VAL A 266 -13.79 -23.35 -3.95
C VAL A 266 -14.51 -22.15 -3.32
N ASP A 267 -15.23 -22.33 -2.23
CA ASP A 267 -16.01 -21.25 -1.61
C ASP A 267 -15.09 -20.35 -0.78
N THR A 268 -14.10 -20.93 -0.13
CA THR A 268 -13.00 -20.21 0.52
C THR A 268 -12.22 -19.37 -0.50
N LEU A 269 -11.85 -19.97 -1.64
CA LEU A 269 -11.16 -19.27 -2.72
C LEU A 269 -11.97 -18.11 -3.29
N LYS A 270 -13.27 -18.31 -3.54
CA LYS A 270 -14.19 -17.24 -3.97
C LYS A 270 -14.27 -16.10 -2.96
N THR A 271 -14.17 -16.40 -1.66
CA THR A 271 -14.26 -15.42 -0.59
C THR A 271 -13.01 -14.55 -0.55
N TYR A 272 -11.81 -15.12 -0.43
CA TYR A 272 -10.60 -14.30 -0.38
C TYR A 272 -10.23 -13.67 -1.74
N ALA A 273 -10.67 -14.23 -2.86
CA ALA A 273 -10.49 -13.63 -4.19
C ALA A 273 -11.27 -12.33 -4.39
N ARG A 274 -12.30 -12.05 -3.57
CA ARG A 274 -13.03 -10.76 -3.60
C ARG A 274 -12.19 -9.57 -3.16
N GLN A 275 -11.07 -9.80 -2.48
CA GLN A 275 -10.16 -8.76 -1.97
C GLN A 275 -10.90 -7.68 -1.14
N ALA A 276 -11.94 -8.07 -0.41
CA ALA A 276 -12.72 -7.14 0.40
C ALA A 276 -11.98 -6.74 1.67
N THR A 277 -12.22 -5.51 2.13
CA THR A 277 -11.67 -5.00 3.38
C THR A 277 -12.12 -5.89 4.55
N GLY A 278 -11.18 -6.35 5.38
CA GLY A 278 -11.44 -7.20 6.54
C GLY A 278 -11.55 -8.70 6.24
N GLU A 279 -11.44 -9.13 4.99
CA GLU A 279 -11.53 -10.55 4.58
C GLU A 279 -10.16 -11.15 4.22
N LYS A 280 -9.07 -10.70 4.84
CA LYS A 280 -7.73 -11.26 4.61
C LYS A 280 -7.59 -12.61 5.32
N TYR A 281 -7.19 -13.65 4.58
CA TYR A 281 -6.93 -14.98 5.10
C TYR A 281 -5.42 -15.20 5.31
N LEU A 282 -5.07 -15.92 6.37
CA LEU A 282 -3.74 -16.48 6.57
C LEU A 282 -3.76 -17.96 6.17
N ILE A 283 -2.85 -18.34 5.28
CA ILE A 283 -2.62 -19.74 4.96
C ILE A 283 -1.50 -20.24 5.84
N ASN A 284 -1.82 -21.21 6.70
CA ASN A 284 -0.86 -21.85 7.60
C ASN A 284 -0.64 -23.29 7.15
N PRO A 285 0.52 -23.61 6.55
CA PRO A 285 0.82 -24.95 6.06
C PRO A 285 0.97 -26.01 7.16
N SER A 286 1.01 -25.58 8.44
CA SER A 286 1.25 -26.49 9.59
C SER A 286 -0.03 -27.00 10.28
N ILE A 287 -1.22 -26.65 9.74
CA ILE A 287 -2.52 -27.08 10.30
C ILE A 287 -3.33 -27.90 9.30
#